data_d7e687abf2904c555604bd8861c58cde
#
_entry.id   d7e687abf2904c555604bd8861c58cde
#
_cell.length_a   1.000
_cell.length_b   1.000
_cell.length_c   1.000
_cell.angle_alpha   90.00
_cell.angle_beta   90.00
_cell.angle_gamma   90.00
#
_symmetry.space_group_name_H-M   'P 1'
#
loop_
_entity.id
_entity.type
_entity.pdbx_description
1 polymer ?
#
loop_
_entity_poly.entity_id
_entity_poly.type
_entity_poly.pdbx_seq_one_letter_code
_entity_poly.pdbx_strand_id
1 'polypeptide(L)'
;QIARITETFARKYFASKPPGIRSEDAVYVLAYSIIMLNTDLHNPQVTRRMTTADYQRNLRGVNDGADFDQAYLAAIYDGIRRREIVMPEEHAGQLGFDYAWKELLRRARAGNTLHLYTGAALDADMFRHSWRPFVASIVHAFSTLQDEHLLHRVIAGCRQCVVLARAYDVPGVLDYMVEHLASATGLMPGTELDDARTDAVVEHDGTRLTVSPLSVAFGSQFKQQLAAVVLFTIAHGSGASLRSGWSSLLACIETLLVHGLPPRGTAQMY
;
A
#
# COMPACT_ATOMS: atom_id res chain seq x y z
N GLN A 1 -16.81 -7.15 23.67
CA GLN A 1 -16.67 -7.75 22.32
C GLN A 1 -15.59 -8.83 22.27
N ILE A 2 -14.37 -8.60 22.80
CA ILE A 2 -13.27 -9.57 22.78
C ILE A 2 -13.68 -10.91 23.39
N ALA A 3 -14.30 -10.90 24.60
CA ALA A 3 -14.74 -12.10 25.28
C ALA A 3 -15.68 -12.96 24.40
N ARG A 4 -16.68 -12.34 23.76
CA ARG A 4 -17.64 -13.04 22.88
C ARG A 4 -16.98 -13.66 21.65
N ILE A 5 -15.98 -12.99 21.09
CA ILE A 5 -15.20 -13.50 19.95
C ILE A 5 -14.38 -14.69 20.40
N THR A 6 -13.70 -14.59 21.55
CA THR A 6 -12.86 -15.64 22.10
C THR A 6 -13.69 -16.87 22.50
N GLU A 7 -14.88 -16.69 23.09
CA GLU A 7 -15.83 -17.78 23.38
C GLU A 7 -16.27 -18.52 22.10
N THR A 8 -16.66 -17.74 21.07
CA THR A 8 -17.10 -18.34 19.80
C THR A 8 -15.96 -19.10 19.12
N PHE A 9 -14.76 -18.54 19.18
CA PHE A 9 -13.56 -19.20 18.69
C PHE A 9 -13.28 -20.48 19.46
N ALA A 10 -13.28 -20.43 20.81
CA ALA A 10 -13.00 -21.56 21.66
C ALA A 10 -13.93 -22.75 21.37
N ARG A 11 -15.24 -22.47 21.26
CA ARG A 11 -16.24 -23.48 20.91
C ARG A 11 -15.96 -24.14 19.57
N LYS A 12 -15.72 -23.32 18.52
CA LYS A 12 -15.47 -23.86 17.18
C LYS A 12 -14.15 -24.61 17.09
N TYR A 13 -13.11 -24.09 17.72
CA TYR A 13 -11.79 -24.71 17.70
C TYR A 13 -11.80 -26.03 18.48
N PHE A 14 -12.43 -26.08 19.66
CA PHE A 14 -12.56 -27.32 20.46
C PHE A 14 -13.37 -28.38 19.72
N ALA A 15 -14.41 -27.98 18.99
CA ALA A 15 -15.20 -28.90 18.14
C ALA A 15 -14.36 -29.58 17.03
N SER A 16 -13.24 -29.01 16.63
CA SER A 16 -12.28 -29.66 15.71
C SER A 16 -11.40 -30.74 16.37
N LYS A 17 -11.57 -30.98 17.67
CA LYS A 17 -10.83 -31.96 18.47
C LYS A 17 -9.31 -31.79 18.40
N PRO A 18 -8.78 -30.61 18.77
CA PRO A 18 -7.34 -30.38 18.75
C PRO A 18 -6.63 -31.33 19.70
N PRO A 19 -5.47 -31.89 19.30
CA PRO A 19 -4.74 -32.83 20.15
C PRO A 19 -4.19 -32.10 21.40
N GLY A 20 -4.25 -32.79 22.55
CA GLY A 20 -3.68 -32.28 23.80
C GLY A 20 -4.50 -31.24 24.55
N ILE A 21 -5.67 -30.82 24.03
CA ILE A 21 -6.59 -29.89 24.71
C ILE A 21 -7.83 -30.63 25.20
N ARG A 22 -8.18 -30.44 26.47
CA ARG A 22 -9.19 -31.25 27.15
C ARG A 22 -10.55 -30.61 27.32
N SER A 23 -10.63 -29.26 27.24
CA SER A 23 -11.89 -28.55 27.42
C SER A 23 -11.98 -27.29 26.53
N GLU A 24 -13.22 -26.82 26.34
CA GLU A 24 -13.48 -25.53 25.65
C GLU A 24 -12.91 -24.38 26.47
N ASP A 25 -13.02 -24.41 27.78
CA ASP A 25 -12.45 -23.40 28.67
C ASP A 25 -10.93 -23.34 28.58
N ALA A 26 -10.26 -24.48 28.42
CA ALA A 26 -8.82 -24.50 28.17
C ALA A 26 -8.44 -23.78 26.88
N VAL A 27 -9.22 -23.92 25.81
CA VAL A 27 -9.03 -23.17 24.57
C VAL A 27 -9.25 -21.66 24.79
N TYR A 28 -10.29 -21.31 25.52
CA TYR A 28 -10.60 -19.90 25.81
C TYR A 28 -9.45 -19.22 26.55
N VAL A 29 -8.99 -19.84 27.65
CA VAL A 29 -7.89 -19.28 28.46
C VAL A 29 -6.59 -19.24 27.65
N LEU A 30 -6.29 -20.28 26.86
CA LEU A 30 -5.11 -20.33 26.02
C LEU A 30 -5.15 -19.21 24.96
N ALA A 31 -6.27 -19.01 24.26
CA ALA A 31 -6.42 -17.95 23.26
C ALA A 31 -6.25 -16.56 23.88
N TYR A 32 -6.85 -16.34 25.06
CA TYR A 32 -6.70 -15.08 25.77
C TYR A 32 -5.25 -14.84 26.23
N SER A 33 -4.58 -15.91 26.72
CA SER A 33 -3.17 -15.83 27.12
C SER A 33 -2.24 -15.48 25.95
N ILE A 34 -2.55 -15.94 24.74
CA ILE A 34 -1.81 -15.61 23.51
C ILE A 34 -1.92 -14.11 23.21
N ILE A 35 -3.12 -13.54 23.32
CA ILE A 35 -3.35 -12.09 23.12
C ILE A 35 -2.54 -11.28 24.14
N MET A 36 -2.59 -11.69 25.42
CA MET A 36 -1.84 -11.02 26.49
C MET A 36 -0.33 -11.15 26.30
N LEU A 37 0.15 -12.32 25.89
CA LEU A 37 1.56 -12.55 25.61
C LEU A 37 2.06 -11.69 24.45
N ASN A 38 1.25 -11.54 23.39
CA ASN A 38 1.57 -10.68 22.26
C ASN A 38 1.76 -9.21 22.71
N THR A 39 0.83 -8.71 23.51
CA THR A 39 0.93 -7.37 24.08
C THR A 39 2.15 -7.23 24.99
N ASP A 40 2.42 -8.19 25.85
CA ASP A 40 3.56 -8.17 26.77
C ASP A 40 4.90 -8.14 26.02
N LEU A 41 5.05 -8.97 24.99
CA LEU A 41 6.31 -9.11 24.26
C LEU A 41 6.58 -7.97 23.27
N HIS A 42 5.54 -7.30 22.76
CA HIS A 42 5.71 -6.32 21.66
C HIS A 42 5.35 -4.88 22.03
N ASN A 43 4.62 -4.64 23.13
CA ASN A 43 4.32 -3.28 23.55
C ASN A 43 5.59 -2.57 24.08
N PRO A 44 6.00 -1.42 23.48
CA PRO A 44 7.18 -0.68 23.91
C PRO A 44 7.12 -0.17 25.36
N GLN A 45 5.94 -0.05 25.93
CA GLN A 45 5.73 0.45 27.30
C GLN A 45 6.03 -0.61 28.36
N VAL A 46 6.11 -1.90 28.00
CA VAL A 46 6.41 -2.98 28.93
C VAL A 46 7.91 -3.06 29.15
N THR A 47 8.34 -2.68 30.36
CA THR A 47 9.76 -2.67 30.74
C THR A 47 10.28 -4.03 31.17
N ARG A 48 9.44 -4.87 31.79
CA ARG A 48 9.78 -6.25 32.20
C ARG A 48 8.89 -7.24 31.47
N ARG A 49 9.43 -7.85 30.45
CA ARG A 49 8.73 -8.82 29.62
C ARG A 49 8.68 -10.19 30.27
N MET A 50 7.58 -10.88 30.04
CA MET A 50 7.34 -12.25 30.48
C MET A 50 8.37 -13.20 29.87
N THR A 51 8.91 -14.10 30.66
CA THR A 51 9.77 -15.20 30.18
C THR A 51 8.92 -16.41 29.78
N THR A 52 9.53 -17.36 29.04
CA THR A 52 8.86 -18.62 28.69
C THR A 52 8.41 -19.38 29.96
N ALA A 53 9.24 -19.37 31.02
CA ALA A 53 8.92 -20.03 32.30
C ALA A 53 7.73 -19.33 32.99
N ASP A 54 7.63 -18.01 32.93
CA ASP A 54 6.49 -17.28 33.48
C ASP A 54 5.21 -17.60 32.71
N TYR A 55 5.26 -17.67 31.39
CA TYR A 55 4.13 -18.04 30.54
C TYR A 55 3.61 -19.44 30.86
N GLN A 56 4.52 -20.41 30.93
CA GLN A 56 4.18 -21.80 31.30
C GLN A 56 3.57 -21.90 32.72
N ARG A 57 4.14 -21.14 33.67
CA ARG A 57 3.64 -21.12 35.06
C ARG A 57 2.22 -20.53 35.14
N ASN A 58 1.92 -19.51 34.38
CA ASN A 58 0.61 -18.86 34.38
C ASN A 58 -0.50 -19.76 33.79
N LEU A 59 -0.14 -20.79 33.04
CA LEU A 59 -1.07 -21.72 32.43
C LEU A 59 -1.15 -23.10 33.14
N ARG A 60 -0.58 -23.21 34.35
CA ARG A 60 -0.66 -24.45 35.13
C ARG A 60 -2.11 -24.77 35.48
N GLY A 61 -2.48 -26.04 35.31
CA GLY A 61 -3.80 -26.56 35.65
C GLY A 61 -4.94 -26.06 34.77
N VAL A 62 -4.66 -25.25 33.75
CA VAL A 62 -5.70 -24.62 32.88
C VAL A 62 -6.35 -25.67 31.96
N ASN A 63 -5.67 -26.76 31.64
CA ASN A 63 -6.16 -27.77 30.70
C ASN A 63 -7.02 -28.82 31.44
N ASP A 64 -8.16 -28.39 31.97
CA ASP A 64 -9.08 -29.22 32.77
C ASP A 64 -8.39 -29.86 33.98
N GLY A 65 -7.73 -29.02 34.79
CA GLY A 65 -6.96 -29.42 35.97
C GLY A 65 -5.58 -30.02 35.66
N ALA A 66 -5.26 -30.27 34.43
CA ALA A 66 -3.93 -30.69 33.98
C ALA A 66 -3.13 -29.55 33.38
N ASP A 67 -1.86 -29.78 33.13
CA ASP A 67 -1.00 -28.85 32.40
C ASP A 67 -1.07 -29.11 30.88
N PHE A 68 -0.87 -28.03 30.09
CA PHE A 68 -0.56 -28.21 28.68
C PHE A 68 0.85 -28.78 28.50
N ASP A 69 1.10 -29.39 27.36
CA ASP A 69 2.47 -29.80 26.99
C ASP A 69 3.40 -28.59 27.02
N GLN A 70 4.49 -28.70 27.75
CA GLN A 70 5.46 -27.64 27.94
C GLN A 70 6.19 -27.27 26.65
N ALA A 71 6.42 -28.25 25.76
CA ALA A 71 7.01 -28.00 24.45
C ALA A 71 6.04 -27.22 23.54
N TYR A 72 4.74 -27.53 23.65
CA TYR A 72 3.69 -26.79 22.93
C TYR A 72 3.61 -25.33 23.36
N LEU A 73 3.61 -25.06 24.68
CA LEU A 73 3.61 -23.69 25.21
C LEU A 73 4.89 -22.93 24.85
N ALA A 74 6.05 -23.59 24.86
CA ALA A 74 7.31 -22.98 24.43
C ALA A 74 7.28 -22.63 22.94
N ALA A 75 6.71 -23.48 22.09
CA ALA A 75 6.55 -23.20 20.66
C ALA A 75 5.63 -21.99 20.40
N ILE A 76 4.53 -21.87 21.15
CA ILE A 76 3.64 -20.69 21.11
C ILE A 76 4.42 -19.43 21.49
N TYR A 77 5.10 -19.46 22.64
CA TYR A 77 5.90 -18.33 23.11
C TYR A 77 6.94 -17.88 22.09
N ASP A 78 7.71 -18.81 21.56
CA ASP A 78 8.74 -18.53 20.56
C ASP A 78 8.15 -18.02 19.23
N GLY A 79 6.99 -18.55 18.85
CA GLY A 79 6.25 -18.08 17.66
C GLY A 79 5.86 -16.61 17.78
N ILE A 80 5.25 -16.24 18.92
CA ILE A 80 4.82 -14.86 19.19
C ILE A 80 6.02 -13.95 19.35
N ARG A 81 7.06 -14.36 20.09
CA ARG A 81 8.29 -13.59 20.24
C ARG A 81 8.95 -13.25 18.91
N ARG A 82 8.93 -14.17 17.96
CA ARG A 82 9.51 -13.97 16.61
C ARG A 82 8.63 -13.13 15.71
N ARG A 83 7.32 -13.16 15.91
CA ARG A 83 6.35 -12.50 15.04
C ARG A 83 5.18 -11.97 15.85
N GLU A 84 5.06 -10.66 15.88
CA GLU A 84 3.91 -9.97 16.45
C GLU A 84 2.61 -10.33 15.72
N ILE A 85 1.53 -10.52 16.49
CA ILE A 85 0.18 -10.63 15.94
C ILE A 85 -0.35 -9.20 15.81
N VAL A 86 -0.46 -8.71 14.59
CA VAL A 86 -0.91 -7.35 14.27
C VAL A 86 -2.32 -7.39 13.72
N MET A 87 -3.16 -6.45 14.14
CA MET A 87 -4.53 -6.33 13.63
C MET A 87 -4.54 -5.75 12.22
N PRO A 88 -5.52 -6.14 11.35
CA PRO A 88 -5.60 -5.58 9.99
C PRO A 88 -5.65 -4.06 9.94
N GLU A 89 -6.27 -3.41 10.94
CA GLU A 89 -6.38 -1.96 11.06
C GLU A 89 -5.02 -1.28 11.33
N GLU A 90 -4.08 -1.99 11.95
CA GLU A 90 -2.71 -1.52 12.19
C GLU A 90 -1.82 -1.68 10.95
N HIS A 91 -2.34 -2.32 9.89
CA HIS A 91 -1.66 -2.47 8.60
C HIS A 91 -1.88 -1.29 7.64
N ALA A 92 -2.55 -0.22 8.08
CA ALA A 92 -2.72 1.01 7.30
C ALA A 92 -1.54 1.98 7.50
N GLY A 93 -1.37 2.88 6.54
CA GLY A 93 -0.35 3.93 6.60
C GLY A 93 1.10 3.44 6.62
N GLN A 94 1.98 4.21 7.25
CA GLN A 94 3.42 3.91 7.32
C GLN A 94 3.72 2.61 8.07
N LEU A 95 3.06 2.38 9.19
CA LEU A 95 3.28 1.18 10.02
C LEU A 95 2.92 -0.10 9.25
N GLY A 96 1.80 -0.08 8.54
CA GLY A 96 1.38 -1.20 7.69
C GLY A 96 2.36 -1.47 6.55
N PHE A 97 2.86 -0.42 5.91
CA PHE A 97 3.87 -0.55 4.88
C PHE A 97 5.17 -1.16 5.43
N ASP A 98 5.68 -0.65 6.53
CA ASP A 98 6.93 -1.14 7.12
C ASP A 98 6.81 -2.60 7.59
N TYR A 99 5.65 -2.99 8.12
CA TYR A 99 5.36 -4.38 8.47
C TYR A 99 5.36 -5.28 7.22
N ALA A 100 4.60 -4.91 6.19
CA ALA A 100 4.51 -5.69 4.95
C ALA A 100 5.88 -5.82 4.27
N TRP A 101 6.69 -4.76 4.28
CA TRP A 101 8.04 -4.77 3.73
C TRP A 101 8.98 -5.71 4.50
N LYS A 102 8.97 -5.64 5.84
CA LYS A 102 9.75 -6.54 6.69
C LYS A 102 9.37 -8.01 6.48
N GLU A 103 8.08 -8.29 6.35
CA GLU A 103 7.58 -9.66 6.10
C GLU A 103 8.00 -10.17 4.73
N LEU A 104 7.95 -9.32 3.69
CA LEU A 104 8.42 -9.64 2.35
C LEU A 104 9.91 -10.01 2.37
N LEU A 105 10.75 -9.19 3.01
CA LEU A 105 12.18 -9.45 3.13
C LEU A 105 12.46 -10.73 3.93
N ARG A 106 11.69 -11.00 4.98
CA ARG A 106 11.82 -12.24 5.76
C ARG A 106 11.53 -13.48 4.91
N ARG A 107 10.44 -13.45 4.13
CA ARG A 107 10.06 -14.55 3.21
C ARG A 107 11.13 -14.76 2.13
N ALA A 108 11.59 -13.69 1.54
CA ALA A 108 12.62 -13.75 0.51
C ALA A 108 13.94 -14.34 1.02
N ARG A 109 14.35 -13.98 2.25
CA ARG A 109 15.54 -14.55 2.89
C ARG A 109 15.34 -16.05 3.23
N ALA A 110 14.17 -16.42 3.75
CA ALA A 110 13.86 -17.81 4.05
C ALA A 110 13.84 -18.71 2.80
N GLY A 111 13.36 -18.17 1.67
CA GLY A 111 13.35 -18.84 0.37
C GLY A 111 14.68 -18.80 -0.37
N ASN A 112 15.70 -18.14 0.14
CA ASN A 112 16.98 -17.89 -0.52
C ASN A 112 16.85 -17.33 -1.94
N THR A 113 15.82 -16.50 -2.16
CA THR A 113 15.44 -15.97 -3.49
C THR A 113 16.06 -14.60 -3.78
N LEU A 114 16.64 -13.94 -2.76
CA LEU A 114 17.30 -12.64 -2.93
C LEU A 114 18.80 -12.78 -2.77
N HIS A 115 19.53 -12.42 -3.82
CA HIS A 115 20.96 -12.24 -3.80
C HIS A 115 21.28 -10.74 -3.79
N LEU A 116 22.04 -10.30 -2.81
CA LEU A 116 22.48 -8.91 -2.75
C LEU A 116 23.61 -8.70 -3.75
N TYR A 117 23.36 -7.86 -4.76
CA TYR A 117 24.37 -7.37 -5.67
C TYR A 117 24.87 -6.00 -5.20
N THR A 118 26.15 -5.86 -4.99
CA THR A 118 26.78 -4.65 -4.43
C THR A 118 27.60 -3.84 -5.45
N GLY A 119 27.70 -4.31 -6.70
CA GLY A 119 28.43 -3.63 -7.76
C GLY A 119 27.51 -2.79 -8.64
N ALA A 120 28.01 -1.69 -9.22
CA ALA A 120 27.24 -0.83 -10.14
C ALA A 120 27.39 -1.21 -11.63
N ALA A 121 28.24 -2.17 -11.95
CA ALA A 121 28.57 -2.50 -13.35
C ALA A 121 27.39 -3.05 -14.17
N LEU A 122 26.40 -3.68 -13.51
CA LEU A 122 25.24 -4.29 -14.16
C LEU A 122 23.93 -3.50 -13.99
N ASP A 123 23.95 -2.37 -13.27
CA ASP A 123 22.73 -1.63 -12.91
C ASP A 123 21.93 -1.21 -14.13
N ALA A 124 22.59 -0.67 -15.16
CA ALA A 124 21.93 -0.23 -16.39
C ALA A 124 21.29 -1.42 -17.15
N ASP A 125 21.98 -2.54 -17.25
CA ASP A 125 21.47 -3.72 -17.95
C ASP A 125 20.35 -4.38 -17.16
N MET A 126 20.48 -4.46 -15.85
CA MET A 126 19.40 -4.96 -14.97
C MET A 126 18.15 -4.10 -15.14
N PHE A 127 18.28 -2.76 -15.12
CA PHE A 127 17.13 -1.87 -15.30
C PHE A 127 16.52 -2.01 -16.71
N ARG A 128 17.33 -2.04 -17.78
CA ARG A 128 16.83 -2.23 -19.15
C ARG A 128 16.02 -3.50 -19.33
N HIS A 129 16.39 -4.59 -18.65
CA HIS A 129 15.69 -5.87 -18.77
C HIS A 129 14.50 -6.02 -17.81
N SER A 130 14.49 -5.31 -16.68
CA SER A 130 13.47 -5.47 -15.63
C SER A 130 12.46 -4.32 -15.53
N TRP A 131 12.67 -3.18 -16.20
CA TRP A 131 11.86 -1.99 -15.98
C TRP A 131 10.37 -2.20 -16.24
N ARG A 132 10.02 -2.98 -17.28
CA ARG A 132 8.62 -3.11 -17.71
C ARG A 132 7.71 -3.69 -16.62
N PRO A 133 7.95 -4.89 -16.04
CA PRO A 133 7.14 -5.41 -14.96
C PRO A 133 7.22 -4.53 -13.70
N PHE A 134 8.37 -3.91 -13.44
CA PHE A 134 8.58 -3.05 -12.28
C PHE A 134 7.73 -1.78 -12.37
N VAL A 135 7.82 -1.05 -13.48
CA VAL A 135 7.05 0.19 -13.71
C VAL A 135 5.56 -0.12 -13.82
N ALA A 136 5.18 -1.21 -14.50
CA ALA A 136 3.78 -1.66 -14.55
C ALA A 136 3.20 -1.91 -13.16
N SER A 137 3.97 -2.50 -12.24
CA SER A 137 3.54 -2.69 -10.86
C SER A 137 3.33 -1.37 -10.11
N ILE A 138 4.20 -0.38 -10.32
CA ILE A 138 4.07 0.96 -9.73
C ILE A 138 2.81 1.66 -10.26
N VAL A 139 2.60 1.64 -11.57
CA VAL A 139 1.41 2.25 -12.20
C VAL A 139 0.13 1.54 -11.76
N HIS A 140 0.14 0.21 -11.70
CA HIS A 140 -0.99 -0.56 -11.17
C HIS A 140 -1.29 -0.21 -9.71
N ALA A 141 -0.27 -0.08 -8.88
CA ALA A 141 -0.44 0.35 -7.49
C ALA A 141 -1.04 1.77 -7.41
N PHE A 142 -0.61 2.70 -8.27
CA PHE A 142 -1.22 4.02 -8.37
C PHE A 142 -2.72 3.92 -8.69
N SER A 143 -3.10 3.04 -9.61
CA SER A 143 -4.51 2.89 -10.04
C SER A 143 -5.40 2.25 -8.97
N THR A 144 -4.87 1.29 -8.21
CA THR A 144 -5.67 0.46 -7.28
C THR A 144 -5.71 0.95 -5.84
N LEU A 145 -4.62 1.56 -5.36
CA LEU A 145 -4.52 2.01 -3.97
C LEU A 145 -5.37 3.24 -3.69
N GLN A 146 -5.92 3.30 -2.46
CA GLN A 146 -6.68 4.45 -1.95
C GLN A 146 -6.00 5.09 -0.72
N ASP A 147 -5.05 4.41 -0.09
CA ASP A 147 -4.30 4.92 1.06
C ASP A 147 -3.34 6.03 0.61
N GLU A 148 -3.52 7.22 1.19
CA GLU A 148 -2.76 8.43 0.82
C GLU A 148 -1.25 8.24 1.04
N HIS A 149 -0.88 7.57 2.14
CA HIS A 149 0.51 7.32 2.47
C HIS A 149 1.19 6.41 1.44
N LEU A 150 0.48 5.36 1.00
CA LEU A 150 0.97 4.45 -0.04
C LEU A 150 1.03 5.16 -1.40
N LEU A 151 0.07 6.03 -1.72
CA LEU A 151 0.10 6.84 -2.93
C LEU A 151 1.34 7.75 -2.98
N HIS A 152 1.71 8.40 -1.87
CA HIS A 152 2.94 9.18 -1.80
C HIS A 152 4.18 8.33 -2.10
N ARG A 153 4.24 7.10 -1.61
CA ARG A 153 5.32 6.16 -1.90
C ARG A 153 5.37 5.75 -3.37
N VAL A 154 4.22 5.50 -3.96
CA VAL A 154 4.09 5.18 -5.39
C VAL A 154 4.59 6.36 -6.24
N ILE A 155 4.21 7.59 -5.92
CA ILE A 155 4.68 8.80 -6.61
C ILE A 155 6.20 8.96 -6.49
N ALA A 156 6.76 8.71 -5.30
CA ALA A 156 8.20 8.71 -5.12
C ALA A 156 8.87 7.64 -6.00
N GLY A 157 8.28 6.45 -6.11
CA GLY A 157 8.70 5.38 -7.03
C GLY A 157 8.68 5.82 -8.50
N CYS A 158 7.60 6.48 -8.93
CA CYS A 158 7.51 7.05 -10.27
C CYS A 158 8.68 8.03 -10.55
N ARG A 159 8.96 8.95 -9.62
CA ARG A 159 10.07 9.90 -9.76
C ARG A 159 11.42 9.20 -9.85
N GLN A 160 11.65 8.17 -9.05
CA GLN A 160 12.89 7.38 -9.11
C GLN A 160 13.03 6.65 -10.46
N CYS A 161 11.94 6.09 -10.99
CA CYS A 161 11.94 5.46 -12.32
C CYS A 161 12.32 6.47 -13.42
N VAL A 162 11.82 7.70 -13.33
CA VAL A 162 12.18 8.79 -14.27
C VAL A 162 13.68 9.10 -14.21
N VAL A 163 14.24 9.21 -13.02
CA VAL A 163 15.68 9.44 -12.82
C VAL A 163 16.52 8.32 -13.43
N LEU A 164 16.15 7.05 -13.16
CA LEU A 164 16.84 5.89 -13.71
C LEU A 164 16.69 5.79 -15.24
N ALA A 165 15.49 6.07 -15.76
CA ALA A 165 15.23 6.08 -17.21
C ALA A 165 16.10 7.07 -17.96
N ARG A 166 16.31 8.25 -17.38
CA ARG A 166 17.20 9.27 -17.94
C ARG A 166 18.68 8.88 -17.79
N ALA A 167 19.08 8.39 -16.62
CA ALA A 167 20.45 8.01 -16.35
C ALA A 167 20.94 6.87 -17.26
N TYR A 168 20.04 5.94 -17.60
CA TYR A 168 20.38 4.75 -18.40
C TYR A 168 19.89 4.81 -19.85
N ASP A 169 19.35 5.95 -20.28
CA ASP A 169 18.79 6.18 -21.61
C ASP A 169 17.75 5.10 -22.03
N VAL A 170 16.67 5.01 -21.26
CA VAL A 170 15.55 4.08 -21.50
C VAL A 170 14.25 4.87 -21.70
N PRO A 171 14.04 5.51 -22.85
CA PRO A 171 12.90 6.41 -23.08
C PRO A 171 11.55 5.70 -22.97
N GLY A 172 11.46 4.41 -23.28
CA GLY A 172 10.22 3.64 -23.17
C GLY A 172 9.61 3.60 -21.75
N VAL A 173 10.39 3.84 -20.69
CA VAL A 173 9.89 3.98 -19.32
C VAL A 173 9.03 5.22 -19.18
N LEU A 174 9.51 6.35 -19.71
CA LEU A 174 8.82 7.64 -19.64
C LEU A 174 7.52 7.61 -20.45
N ASP A 175 7.58 7.11 -21.67
CA ASP A 175 6.41 6.96 -22.53
C ASP A 175 5.33 6.09 -21.87
N TYR A 176 5.73 4.93 -21.36
CA TYR A 176 4.82 4.03 -20.65
C TYR A 176 4.16 4.70 -19.44
N MET A 177 4.94 5.41 -18.62
CA MET A 177 4.40 6.12 -17.44
C MET A 177 3.46 7.24 -17.81
N VAL A 178 3.82 8.05 -18.82
CA VAL A 178 3.01 9.17 -19.28
C VAL A 178 1.68 8.69 -19.85
N GLU A 179 1.67 7.65 -20.68
CA GLU A 179 0.45 7.05 -21.24
C GLU A 179 -0.52 6.58 -20.15
N HIS A 180 0.00 5.87 -19.13
CA HIS A 180 -0.84 5.35 -18.07
C HIS A 180 -1.30 6.42 -17.06
N LEU A 181 -0.45 7.39 -16.76
CA LEU A 181 -0.84 8.53 -15.93
C LEU A 181 -1.87 9.40 -16.64
N ALA A 182 -1.71 9.65 -17.94
CA ALA A 182 -2.69 10.34 -18.75
C ALA A 182 -4.06 9.66 -18.70
N SER A 183 -4.10 8.35 -18.86
CA SER A 183 -5.33 7.58 -18.69
C SER A 183 -5.93 7.70 -17.28
N ALA A 184 -5.08 7.72 -16.24
CA ALA A 184 -5.51 7.85 -14.84
C ALA A 184 -6.05 9.26 -14.50
N THR A 185 -5.77 10.29 -15.31
CA THR A 185 -6.33 11.63 -15.11
C THR A 185 -7.81 11.73 -15.44
N GLY A 186 -8.36 10.81 -16.25
CA GLY A 186 -9.71 10.93 -16.83
C GLY A 186 -9.84 12.03 -17.89
N LEU A 187 -8.72 12.63 -18.33
CA LEU A 187 -8.69 13.71 -19.34
C LEU A 187 -8.47 13.20 -20.76
N MET A 188 -8.32 11.89 -20.94
CA MET A 188 -8.15 11.31 -22.26
C MET A 188 -9.48 11.36 -23.04
N PRO A 189 -9.47 11.65 -24.36
CA PRO A 189 -10.67 11.64 -25.19
C PRO A 189 -11.39 10.29 -25.14
N GLY A 190 -12.72 10.33 -25.15
CA GLY A 190 -13.56 9.11 -25.12
C GLY A 190 -13.72 8.47 -23.74
N THR A 191 -13.37 9.18 -22.67
CA THR A 191 -13.75 8.78 -21.30
C THR A 191 -15.23 9.08 -21.05
N GLU A 192 -15.87 8.33 -20.12
CA GLU A 192 -17.30 8.51 -19.78
C GLU A 192 -17.65 9.94 -19.36
N LEU A 193 -16.65 10.73 -18.96
CA LEU A 193 -16.81 12.14 -18.57
C LEU A 193 -17.01 13.09 -19.76
N ASP A 194 -16.59 12.69 -20.95
CA ASP A 194 -16.72 13.48 -22.19
C ASP A 194 -18.16 13.45 -22.75
N ASP A 195 -18.96 12.43 -22.38
CA ASP A 195 -20.36 12.27 -22.83
C ASP A 195 -21.37 13.11 -22.03
N ALA A 196 -21.00 13.74 -20.95
CA ALA A 196 -21.88 14.59 -20.16
C ALA A 196 -22.05 15.98 -20.84
N ARG A 197 -23.08 16.10 -21.66
CA ARG A 197 -23.31 17.23 -22.59
C ARG A 197 -23.97 18.48 -22.00
N THR A 198 -24.19 18.58 -20.71
CA THR A 198 -24.91 19.72 -20.13
C THR A 198 -24.04 20.49 -19.16
N ASP A 199 -23.66 21.70 -19.57
CA ASP A 199 -22.95 22.62 -18.71
C ASP A 199 -23.76 22.96 -17.46
N ALA A 200 -23.13 22.89 -16.31
CA ALA A 200 -23.72 23.31 -15.04
C ALA A 200 -23.51 24.81 -14.84
N VAL A 201 -24.59 25.53 -14.47
CA VAL A 201 -24.49 26.94 -14.07
C VAL A 201 -24.34 27.00 -12.55
N VAL A 202 -23.21 27.46 -12.08
CA VAL A 202 -22.89 27.64 -10.64
C VAL A 202 -22.84 29.13 -10.35
N GLU A 203 -23.52 29.57 -9.29
CA GLU A 203 -23.46 30.94 -8.81
C GLU A 203 -22.40 31.06 -7.70
N HIS A 204 -21.40 31.87 -7.95
CA HIS A 204 -20.34 32.15 -6.99
C HIS A 204 -20.12 33.66 -6.88
N ASP A 205 -20.24 34.22 -5.67
CA ASP A 205 -20.13 35.66 -5.40
C ASP A 205 -21.01 36.55 -6.31
N GLY A 206 -22.27 36.10 -6.57
CA GLY A 206 -23.21 36.82 -7.42
C GLY A 206 -22.89 36.76 -8.92
N THR A 207 -21.89 36.00 -9.33
CA THR A 207 -21.53 35.78 -10.72
C THR A 207 -21.95 34.38 -11.17
N ARG A 208 -22.67 34.28 -12.27
CA ARG A 208 -23.03 32.99 -12.88
C ARG A 208 -21.87 32.50 -13.72
N LEU A 209 -21.33 31.35 -13.32
CA LEU A 209 -20.26 30.65 -14.05
C LEU A 209 -20.84 29.41 -14.71
N THR A 210 -20.62 29.29 -16.00
CA THR A 210 -20.93 28.04 -16.74
C THR A 210 -19.72 27.13 -16.59
N VAL A 211 -19.91 25.96 -16.00
CA VAL A 211 -18.83 24.99 -15.70
C VAL A 211 -19.15 23.70 -16.43
N SER A 212 -18.18 23.16 -17.14
CA SER A 212 -18.35 21.87 -17.81
C SER A 212 -18.48 20.73 -16.81
N PRO A 213 -19.24 19.68 -17.11
CA PRO A 213 -19.36 18.50 -16.26
C PRO A 213 -18.00 17.86 -15.95
N LEU A 214 -17.11 17.84 -16.93
CA LEU A 214 -15.74 17.34 -16.77
C LEU A 214 -14.98 18.15 -15.72
N SER A 215 -15.15 19.49 -15.69
CA SER A 215 -14.49 20.35 -14.69
C SER A 215 -14.94 20.03 -13.28
N VAL A 216 -16.25 19.77 -13.09
CA VAL A 216 -16.83 19.37 -11.79
C VAL A 216 -16.33 17.99 -11.38
N ALA A 217 -16.38 17.03 -12.29
CA ALA A 217 -15.93 15.65 -12.03
C ALA A 217 -14.43 15.60 -11.71
N PHE A 218 -13.59 16.25 -12.53
CA PHE A 218 -12.16 16.33 -12.29
C PHE A 218 -11.84 17.06 -10.97
N GLY A 219 -12.56 18.16 -10.67
CA GLY A 219 -12.40 18.92 -9.43
C GLY A 219 -12.77 18.15 -8.18
N SER A 220 -13.67 17.18 -8.26
CA SER A 220 -14.10 16.33 -7.14
C SER A 220 -13.22 15.08 -6.93
N GLN A 221 -12.37 14.73 -7.87
CA GLN A 221 -11.60 13.49 -7.88
C GLN A 221 -10.12 13.71 -7.57
N PHE A 222 -9.77 13.70 -6.28
CA PHE A 222 -8.39 13.93 -5.82
C PHE A 222 -7.35 13.07 -6.56
N LYS A 223 -7.65 11.81 -6.82
CA LYS A 223 -6.70 10.89 -7.47
C LYS A 223 -6.43 11.26 -8.92
N GLN A 224 -7.44 11.73 -9.66
CA GLN A 224 -7.28 12.22 -11.03
C GLN A 224 -6.44 13.49 -11.07
N GLN A 225 -6.68 14.42 -10.14
CA GLN A 225 -5.85 15.63 -10.00
C GLN A 225 -4.40 15.28 -9.66
N LEU A 226 -4.20 14.34 -8.76
CA LEU A 226 -2.86 13.87 -8.39
C LEU A 226 -2.14 13.21 -9.57
N ALA A 227 -2.85 12.42 -10.38
CA ALA A 227 -2.32 11.86 -11.63
C ALA A 227 -1.87 12.97 -12.59
N ALA A 228 -2.68 14.01 -12.75
CA ALA A 228 -2.34 15.15 -13.60
C ALA A 228 -1.10 15.91 -13.09
N VAL A 229 -1.02 16.15 -11.77
CA VAL A 229 0.17 16.80 -11.17
C VAL A 229 1.44 15.98 -11.44
N VAL A 230 1.38 14.66 -11.24
CA VAL A 230 2.53 13.77 -11.47
C VAL A 230 2.89 13.73 -12.95
N LEU A 231 1.89 13.62 -13.85
CA LEU A 231 2.04 13.62 -15.29
C LEU A 231 2.78 14.88 -15.78
N PHE A 232 2.28 16.06 -15.42
CA PHE A 232 2.86 17.34 -15.86
C PHE A 232 4.22 17.60 -15.21
N THR A 233 4.45 17.14 -13.99
CA THR A 233 5.77 17.23 -13.34
C THR A 233 6.81 16.41 -14.10
N ILE A 234 6.47 15.17 -14.50
CA ILE A 234 7.35 14.30 -15.29
C ILE A 234 7.63 14.95 -16.66
N ALA A 235 6.59 15.43 -17.33
CA ALA A 235 6.71 16.06 -18.65
C ALA A 235 7.59 17.32 -18.60
N HIS A 236 7.40 18.19 -17.61
CA HIS A 236 8.21 19.39 -17.42
C HIS A 236 9.69 19.06 -17.21
N GLY A 237 10.01 18.08 -16.38
CA GLY A 237 11.39 17.70 -16.06
C GLY A 237 12.07 16.80 -17.11
N SER A 238 11.31 16.16 -18.01
CA SER A 238 11.82 15.10 -18.88
C SER A 238 11.26 15.13 -20.31
N GLY A 239 10.67 16.24 -20.74
CA GLY A 239 10.04 16.39 -22.06
C GLY A 239 10.96 16.05 -23.22
N ALA A 240 12.25 16.40 -23.12
CA ALA A 240 13.23 16.09 -24.17
C ALA A 240 13.44 14.57 -24.37
N SER A 241 13.14 13.74 -23.37
CA SER A 241 13.28 12.28 -23.41
C SER A 241 11.96 11.56 -23.76
N LEU A 242 10.83 12.28 -23.84
CA LEU A 242 9.56 11.73 -24.27
C LEU A 242 9.51 11.56 -25.80
N ARG A 243 8.84 10.49 -26.24
CA ARG A 243 8.60 10.20 -27.66
C ARG A 243 7.11 9.98 -27.94
N SER A 244 6.61 8.76 -27.82
CA SER A 244 5.19 8.46 -28.03
C SER A 244 4.28 9.07 -26.95
N GLY A 245 4.78 9.26 -25.73
CA GLY A 245 4.04 9.87 -24.62
C GLY A 245 3.57 11.30 -24.87
N TRP A 246 4.17 12.03 -25.82
CA TRP A 246 3.72 13.37 -26.20
C TRP A 246 2.28 13.40 -26.69
N SER A 247 1.83 12.38 -27.41
CA SER A 247 0.45 12.32 -27.92
C SER A 247 -0.57 12.33 -26.77
N SER A 248 -0.34 11.52 -25.76
CA SER A 248 -1.21 11.43 -24.57
C SER A 248 -1.17 12.72 -23.73
N LEU A 249 0.02 13.31 -23.59
CA LEU A 249 0.18 14.57 -22.87
C LEU A 249 -0.57 15.71 -23.55
N LEU A 250 -0.44 15.84 -24.88
CA LEU A 250 -1.11 16.88 -25.66
C LEU A 250 -2.63 16.69 -25.65
N ALA A 251 -3.12 15.46 -25.72
CA ALA A 251 -4.54 15.17 -25.60
C ALA A 251 -5.11 15.62 -24.24
N CYS A 252 -4.40 15.39 -23.14
CA CYS A 252 -4.79 15.90 -21.82
C CYS A 252 -4.81 17.45 -21.78
N ILE A 253 -3.83 18.11 -22.38
CA ILE A 253 -3.77 19.58 -22.45
C ILE A 253 -4.93 20.12 -23.29
N GLU A 254 -5.21 19.52 -24.43
CA GLU A 254 -6.34 19.89 -25.28
C GLU A 254 -7.67 19.79 -24.51
N THR A 255 -7.91 18.70 -23.84
CA THR A 255 -9.11 18.52 -23.00
C THR A 255 -9.21 19.60 -21.92
N LEU A 256 -8.12 19.91 -21.22
CA LEU A 256 -8.10 20.98 -20.22
C LEU A 256 -8.43 22.35 -20.82
N LEU A 257 -7.91 22.65 -22.01
CA LEU A 257 -8.16 23.93 -22.70
C LEU A 257 -9.62 24.03 -23.17
N VAL A 258 -10.15 22.97 -23.78
CA VAL A 258 -11.53 22.93 -24.29
C VAL A 258 -12.54 23.15 -23.16
N HIS A 259 -12.28 22.57 -21.96
CA HIS A 259 -13.16 22.69 -20.79
C HIS A 259 -12.83 23.88 -19.87
N GLY A 260 -12.00 24.79 -20.28
CA GLY A 260 -11.70 26.02 -19.53
C GLY A 260 -10.90 25.79 -18.25
N LEU A 261 -10.14 24.70 -18.18
CA LEU A 261 -9.24 24.35 -17.09
C LEU A 261 -7.75 24.58 -17.48
N PRO A 262 -7.35 25.79 -17.94
CA PRO A 262 -5.95 26.00 -18.29
C PRO A 262 -5.10 25.79 -17.04
N PRO A 263 -3.97 25.09 -17.12
CA PRO A 263 -3.01 25.03 -16.04
C PRO A 263 -2.56 26.44 -15.74
N ARG A 264 -3.06 27.04 -14.66
CA ARG A 264 -2.56 28.33 -14.19
C ARG A 264 -1.08 28.15 -13.91
N GLY A 265 -0.28 28.93 -14.59
CA GLY A 265 1.15 28.75 -14.75
C GLY A 265 1.87 28.30 -13.50
N THR A 266 2.77 27.39 -13.68
CA THR A 266 3.77 26.87 -12.73
C THR A 266 4.68 27.96 -12.10
N ALA A 267 4.32 29.24 -12.21
CA ALA A 267 5.10 30.37 -11.71
C ALA A 267 5.10 30.56 -10.18
N GLN A 268 4.43 29.70 -9.41
CA GLN A 268 4.36 29.81 -7.93
C GLN A 268 4.60 28.48 -7.19
N MET A 269 5.29 27.52 -7.77
CA MET A 269 5.76 26.34 -7.03
C MET A 269 7.30 26.37 -6.94
N TYR A 270 7.82 27.37 -6.24
CA TYR A 270 9.17 27.39 -5.69
C TYR A 270 9.10 27.67 -4.20
#